data_1862aaa64874dc85892af81918db95bc
#
_entry.id   1862aaa64874dc85892af81918db95bc
#
_cell.length_a   1.000
_cell.length_b   1.000
_cell.length_c   1.000
_cell.angle_alpha   90.00
_cell.angle_beta   90.00
_cell.angle_gamma   90.00
#
_symmetry.space_group_name_H-M   'P 1'
#
loop_
_entity.id
_entity.type
_entity.pdbx_description
1 polymer ?
#
loop_
_entity_poly.entity_id
_entity_poly.type
_entity_poly.pdbx_seq_one_letter_code
_entity_poly.pdbx_strand_id
1 'polypeptide(L)'
;SSKTVGREQADITGLIGQYAHGNEPSHHIAYLYNSAGKPHKTQEKVRQIMEIMYHNRPDGLSGNEDCGQMSAWYVLSSMGFYPVCPGDDRYSIGYPLFSKTMLAFENNKKLQILKKGKGHYIAAVRLNGKKVERNYLYHRELTDGGKLVFTMSSTPTEWGTGDKNSFYTYVKESSIAAPLFDFRDVAFDDSMEVNINARFGRNFTIRFVKNNEEKRLLKVNINNPYKAADTTLVLKESVCLEAFQPGGAVARACFFKRPNHWKVKVMNPLHPQYTGGGDLALCNGVRGDAEWQKGNWQGIQGQPFEAIIDLGDTQTIRSLHAGFLQDTRSWIVYPRNVSYSFSMDGQNWTNACGSMNNVSIDSLGAQKQTISTYTKPVKARYVKMRAAQHGTLPDWHPGAGGQTFIFVDELEIQ
;
A
#
# COMPACT_ATOMS: atom_id res chain seq x y z
N SER A 1 16.02 -1.08 -9.11
CA SER A 1 16.00 -2.53 -8.90
C SER A 1 15.34 -3.18 -10.09
N SER A 2 15.91 -4.27 -10.60
CA SER A 2 15.42 -5.04 -11.76
C SER A 2 14.35 -6.08 -11.39
N LYS A 3 13.86 -6.06 -10.16
CA LYS A 3 12.79 -6.98 -9.75
C LYS A 3 11.46 -6.46 -10.24
N THR A 4 10.88 -7.15 -11.22
CA THR A 4 9.47 -7.01 -11.60
C THR A 4 8.58 -7.41 -10.41
N VAL A 5 7.46 -6.74 -10.27
CA VAL A 5 6.40 -7.16 -9.35
C VAL A 5 5.96 -8.56 -9.78
N GLY A 6 5.96 -9.51 -8.85
CA GLY A 6 5.70 -10.92 -9.15
C GLY A 6 4.26 -11.26 -9.53
N ARG A 7 3.45 -10.30 -9.98
CA ARG A 7 2.05 -10.51 -10.36
C ARG A 7 1.60 -9.51 -11.42
N GLU A 8 1.14 -10.01 -12.55
CA GLU A 8 0.34 -9.25 -13.51
C GLU A 8 -1.07 -9.03 -12.92
N GLN A 9 -1.46 -7.78 -12.81
CA GLN A 9 -2.84 -7.36 -12.59
C GLN A 9 -3.28 -6.60 -13.83
N ALA A 10 -4.57 -6.66 -14.17
CA ALA A 10 -5.11 -6.01 -15.36
C ALA A 10 -4.74 -4.51 -15.44
N ASP A 11 -4.64 -3.85 -14.29
CA ASP A 11 -4.34 -2.41 -14.18
C ASP A 11 -2.86 -2.11 -13.91
N ILE A 12 -1.98 -3.12 -13.83
CA ILE A 12 -0.53 -2.94 -13.60
C ILE A 12 0.21 -3.32 -14.88
N THR A 13 0.28 -2.38 -15.80
CA THR A 13 0.97 -2.52 -17.10
C THR A 13 2.02 -1.43 -17.26
N GLY A 14 2.90 -1.56 -18.26
CA GLY A 14 3.94 -0.57 -18.53
C GLY A 14 4.94 -0.44 -17.40
N LEU A 15 5.56 -1.55 -17.00
CA LEU A 15 6.44 -1.62 -15.82
C LEU A 15 7.87 -1.16 -16.14
N ILE A 16 8.41 -0.29 -15.27
CA ILE A 16 9.84 0.01 -15.15
C ILE A 16 10.23 -0.22 -13.68
N GLY A 17 10.69 -1.42 -13.35
CA GLY A 17 10.89 -1.86 -11.97
C GLY A 17 9.55 -1.90 -11.22
N GLN A 18 9.40 -1.07 -10.19
CA GLN A 18 8.15 -0.95 -9.42
C GLN A 18 7.21 0.16 -9.93
N TYR A 19 7.63 0.93 -10.93
CA TYR A 19 6.81 1.95 -11.56
C TYR A 19 5.88 1.32 -12.59
N ALA A 20 4.57 1.58 -12.49
CA ALA A 20 3.56 1.09 -13.41
C ALA A 20 2.92 2.28 -14.15
N HIS A 21 3.33 2.51 -15.41
CA HIS A 21 2.87 3.66 -16.19
C HIS A 21 1.40 3.53 -16.63
N GLY A 22 0.93 2.33 -16.85
CA GLY A 22 -0.46 2.05 -17.23
C GLY A 22 -1.48 2.28 -16.10
N ASN A 23 -1.05 2.83 -14.96
CA ASN A 23 -1.92 3.20 -13.85
C ASN A 23 -1.66 4.66 -13.45
N GLU A 24 -2.64 5.55 -13.58
CA GLU A 24 -2.54 7.00 -13.47
C GLU A 24 -2.00 7.51 -12.12
N PRO A 25 -2.26 6.85 -10.97
CA PRO A 25 -1.63 7.24 -9.71
C PRO A 25 -0.10 7.27 -9.77
N SER A 26 0.52 6.61 -10.77
CA SER A 26 1.97 6.61 -10.97
C SER A 26 2.49 7.81 -11.78
N HIS A 27 1.66 8.54 -12.50
CA HIS A 27 2.06 9.52 -13.51
C HIS A 27 2.91 10.67 -12.98
N HIS A 28 2.73 11.05 -11.71
CA HIS A 28 3.54 12.09 -11.06
C HIS A 28 4.91 11.61 -10.57
N ILE A 29 5.10 10.28 -10.39
CA ILE A 29 6.29 9.71 -9.70
C ILE A 29 7.59 10.06 -10.40
N ALA A 30 7.63 10.02 -11.75
CA ALA A 30 8.82 10.37 -12.52
C ALA A 30 9.25 11.83 -12.33
N TYR A 31 8.33 12.70 -11.91
CA TYR A 31 8.58 14.12 -11.67
C TYR A 31 9.00 14.43 -10.23
N LEU A 32 8.87 13.51 -9.29
CA LEU A 32 9.26 13.72 -7.88
C LEU A 32 10.76 13.94 -7.69
N TYR A 33 11.59 13.53 -8.65
CA TYR A 33 13.01 13.85 -8.61
C TYR A 33 13.30 15.35 -8.66
N ASN A 34 12.39 16.16 -9.23
CA ASN A 34 12.48 17.62 -9.18
C ASN A 34 12.41 18.13 -7.74
N SER A 35 11.49 17.60 -6.94
CA SER A 35 11.36 17.94 -5.51
C SER A 35 12.53 17.40 -4.66
N ALA A 36 13.17 16.33 -5.12
CA ALA A 36 14.35 15.76 -4.49
C ALA A 36 15.66 16.46 -4.90
N GLY A 37 15.61 17.59 -5.62
CA GLY A 37 16.78 18.33 -6.09
C GLY A 37 17.59 17.61 -7.17
N LYS A 38 16.99 16.66 -7.90
CA LYS A 38 17.62 15.86 -8.95
C LYS A 38 16.90 15.97 -10.30
N PRO A 39 16.73 17.16 -10.88
CA PRO A 39 15.94 17.36 -12.09
C PRO A 39 16.47 16.56 -13.30
N HIS A 40 17.78 16.29 -13.38
CA HIS A 40 18.34 15.41 -14.41
C HIS A 40 17.72 14.00 -14.39
N LYS A 41 17.35 13.47 -13.19
CA LYS A 41 16.67 12.18 -13.07
C LYS A 41 15.24 12.24 -13.58
N THR A 42 14.51 13.34 -13.35
CA THR A 42 13.20 13.56 -13.97
C THR A 42 13.34 13.49 -15.50
N GLN A 43 14.29 14.21 -16.07
CA GLN A 43 14.52 14.25 -17.53
C GLN A 43 14.83 12.87 -18.10
N GLU A 44 15.68 12.07 -17.43
CA GLU A 44 16.00 10.69 -17.81
C GLU A 44 14.74 9.81 -17.80
N LYS A 45 13.96 9.85 -16.71
CA LYS A 45 12.82 8.95 -16.53
C LYS A 45 11.64 9.31 -17.40
N VAL A 46 11.31 10.59 -17.52
CA VAL A 46 10.23 11.06 -18.40
C VAL A 46 10.56 10.72 -19.87
N ARG A 47 11.82 10.94 -20.32
CA ARG A 47 12.26 10.53 -21.64
C ARG A 47 12.14 9.02 -21.84
N GLN A 48 12.64 8.22 -20.90
CA GLN A 48 12.58 6.76 -20.94
C GLN A 48 11.13 6.27 -21.09
N ILE A 49 10.19 6.82 -20.32
CA ILE A 49 8.78 6.45 -20.38
C ILE A 49 8.20 6.77 -21.76
N MET A 50 8.43 7.98 -22.29
CA MET A 50 7.93 8.39 -23.60
C MET A 50 8.48 7.53 -24.74
N GLU A 51 9.74 7.08 -24.65
CA GLU A 51 10.38 6.28 -25.69
C GLU A 51 9.97 4.81 -25.69
N ILE A 52 9.68 4.22 -24.53
CA ILE A 52 9.43 2.78 -24.41
C ILE A 52 7.98 2.40 -24.13
N MET A 53 7.13 3.35 -23.70
CA MET A 53 5.74 3.08 -23.30
C MET A 53 4.71 3.61 -24.30
N TYR A 54 5.14 4.37 -25.33
CA TYR A 54 4.26 4.96 -26.32
C TYR A 54 4.77 4.65 -27.72
N HIS A 55 3.88 4.15 -28.58
CA HIS A 55 4.22 3.77 -29.96
C HIS A 55 3.18 4.29 -30.94
N ASN A 56 3.59 4.60 -32.16
CA ASN A 56 2.69 5.00 -33.25
C ASN A 56 2.00 3.76 -33.87
N ARG A 57 1.11 3.12 -33.11
CA ARG A 57 0.32 1.94 -33.50
C ARG A 57 -1.04 2.02 -32.82
N PRO A 58 -2.07 1.27 -33.26
CA PRO A 58 -3.37 1.21 -32.61
C PRO A 58 -3.32 0.76 -31.13
N ASP A 59 -2.36 -0.10 -30.80
CA ASP A 59 -2.06 -0.63 -29.46
C ASP A 59 -0.88 0.13 -28.78
N GLY A 60 -0.70 1.41 -29.12
CA GLY A 60 0.47 2.20 -28.75
C GLY A 60 0.52 2.72 -27.33
N LEU A 61 -0.41 2.36 -26.46
CA LEU A 61 -0.47 2.74 -25.04
C LEU A 61 -0.18 1.54 -24.16
N SER A 62 0.40 1.79 -22.98
CA SER A 62 0.57 0.79 -21.93
C SER A 62 -0.66 0.76 -21.03
N GLY A 63 -1.59 -0.16 -21.27
CA GLY A 63 -2.86 -0.26 -20.54
C GLY A 63 -4.00 0.49 -21.22
N ASN A 64 -5.02 0.86 -20.43
CA ASN A 64 -6.18 1.58 -20.91
C ASN A 64 -5.86 3.07 -21.15
N GLU A 65 -6.67 3.74 -21.96
CA GLU A 65 -6.55 5.18 -22.23
C GLU A 65 -7.02 6.03 -21.03
N ASP A 66 -8.02 5.54 -20.33
CA ASP A 66 -8.64 6.13 -19.13
C ASP A 66 -9.09 7.58 -19.33
N CYS A 67 -10.07 7.73 -20.23
CA CYS A 67 -10.68 9.02 -20.57
C CYS A 67 -9.69 10.08 -21.08
N GLY A 68 -8.61 9.66 -21.74
CA GLY A 68 -7.60 10.55 -22.32
C GLY A 68 -6.42 10.87 -21.42
N GLN A 69 -6.36 10.31 -20.22
CA GLN A 69 -5.28 10.60 -19.27
C GLN A 69 -3.90 10.14 -19.76
N MET A 70 -3.84 8.97 -20.39
CA MET A 70 -2.58 8.43 -20.92
C MET A 70 -2.03 9.29 -22.06
N SER A 71 -2.88 9.68 -23.01
CA SER A 71 -2.51 10.61 -24.10
C SER A 71 -2.17 11.99 -23.57
N ALA A 72 -2.91 12.53 -22.61
CA ALA A 72 -2.64 13.83 -22.00
C ALA A 72 -1.26 13.85 -21.31
N TRP A 73 -0.89 12.77 -20.62
CA TRP A 73 0.45 12.66 -20.03
C TRP A 73 1.55 12.73 -21.09
N TYR A 74 1.41 11.97 -22.17
CA TYR A 74 2.38 11.97 -23.26
C TYR A 74 2.47 13.34 -23.94
N VAL A 75 1.34 13.94 -24.29
CA VAL A 75 1.28 15.23 -25.00
C VAL A 75 1.94 16.33 -24.14
N LEU A 76 1.57 16.46 -22.87
CA LEU A 76 2.13 17.47 -21.97
C LEU A 76 3.61 17.21 -21.71
N SER A 77 3.98 15.97 -21.37
CA SER A 77 5.37 15.58 -21.10
C SER A 77 6.28 15.81 -22.32
N SER A 78 5.77 15.54 -23.52
CA SER A 78 6.51 15.75 -24.78
C SER A 78 6.80 17.23 -25.07
N MET A 79 5.98 18.13 -24.52
CA MET A 79 6.22 19.58 -24.56
C MET A 79 7.26 20.03 -23.53
N GLY A 80 7.62 19.17 -22.59
CA GLY A 80 8.66 19.41 -21.58
C GLY A 80 8.14 19.79 -20.20
N PHE A 81 6.83 19.61 -19.90
CA PHE A 81 6.25 19.91 -18.59
C PHE A 81 4.97 19.09 -18.34
N TYR A 82 4.60 18.94 -17.05
CA TYR A 82 3.41 18.18 -16.65
C TYR A 82 2.82 18.72 -15.34
N PRO A 83 1.48 18.85 -15.20
CA PRO A 83 0.81 19.25 -13.96
C PRO A 83 0.76 18.06 -13.00
N VAL A 84 1.72 17.94 -12.08
CA VAL A 84 1.86 16.80 -11.17
C VAL A 84 0.85 16.77 -10.02
N CYS A 85 0.18 17.89 -9.75
CA CYS A 85 -0.78 18.03 -8.66
C CYS A 85 -2.03 18.73 -9.18
N PRO A 86 -3.18 18.04 -9.29
CA PRO A 86 -4.45 18.68 -9.65
C PRO A 86 -4.81 19.81 -8.69
N GLY A 87 -5.23 20.95 -9.24
CA GLY A 87 -5.55 22.15 -8.47
C GLY A 87 -4.36 23.06 -8.12
N ASP A 88 -3.14 22.65 -8.44
CA ASP A 88 -1.95 23.52 -8.39
C ASP A 88 -1.76 24.20 -9.76
N ASP A 89 -1.37 25.46 -9.76
CA ASP A 89 -1.13 26.25 -10.98
C ASP A 89 0.27 26.03 -11.58
N ARG A 90 1.06 25.11 -11.01
CA ARG A 90 2.43 24.82 -11.43
C ARG A 90 2.52 23.56 -12.29
N TYR A 91 3.40 23.65 -13.29
CA TYR A 91 3.78 22.54 -14.16
C TYR A 91 5.23 22.18 -13.92
N SER A 92 5.49 20.96 -13.48
CA SER A 92 6.85 20.45 -13.27
C SER A 92 7.56 20.25 -14.61
N ILE A 93 8.79 20.73 -14.75
CA ILE A 93 9.57 20.61 -15.98
C ILE A 93 10.19 19.22 -16.08
N GLY A 94 9.96 18.58 -17.23
CA GLY A 94 10.50 17.26 -17.59
C GLY A 94 11.46 17.34 -18.77
N TYR A 95 11.21 16.55 -19.81
CA TYR A 95 12.07 16.46 -21.00
C TYR A 95 11.31 16.88 -22.27
N PRO A 96 11.69 17.97 -22.95
CA PRO A 96 11.08 18.33 -24.23
C PRO A 96 11.47 17.33 -25.31
N LEU A 97 10.51 16.64 -25.89
CA LEU A 97 10.76 15.63 -26.92
C LEU A 97 11.05 16.26 -28.29
N PHE A 98 10.19 17.21 -28.69
CA PHE A 98 10.24 17.81 -30.03
C PHE A 98 11.17 19.02 -30.09
N SER A 99 11.79 19.24 -31.26
CA SER A 99 12.64 20.42 -31.51
C SER A 99 11.85 21.72 -31.49
N LYS A 100 10.57 21.67 -31.91
CA LYS A 100 9.66 22.82 -31.93
C LYS A 100 8.23 22.35 -31.72
N THR A 101 7.51 23.02 -30.80
CA THR A 101 6.07 22.87 -30.58
C THR A 101 5.42 24.24 -30.55
N MET A 102 4.17 24.32 -31.00
CA MET A 102 3.36 25.54 -30.97
C MET A 102 2.04 25.24 -30.26
N LEU A 103 1.74 25.96 -29.20
CA LEU A 103 0.46 25.96 -28.52
C LEU A 103 -0.31 27.22 -28.91
N ALA A 104 -1.57 27.07 -29.26
CA ALA A 104 -2.52 28.15 -29.47
C ALA A 104 -3.57 28.09 -28.36
N PHE A 105 -3.82 29.19 -27.69
CA PHE A 105 -4.78 29.28 -26.59
C PHE A 105 -6.06 30.00 -27.02
N GLU A 106 -7.15 29.76 -26.32
CA GLU A 106 -8.45 30.39 -26.60
C GLU A 106 -8.42 31.92 -26.54
N ASN A 107 -7.49 32.48 -25.75
CA ASN A 107 -7.26 33.94 -25.68
C ASN A 107 -6.47 34.52 -26.89
N ASN A 108 -6.36 33.76 -27.99
CA ASN A 108 -5.60 34.09 -29.20
C ASN A 108 -4.09 34.24 -29.01
N LYS A 109 -3.55 33.97 -27.83
CA LYS A 109 -2.10 33.94 -27.59
C LYS A 109 -1.50 32.62 -28.06
N LYS A 110 -0.20 32.64 -28.39
CA LYS A 110 0.55 31.47 -28.83
C LYS A 110 1.82 31.32 -28.03
N LEU A 111 2.15 30.11 -27.63
CA LEU A 111 3.42 29.78 -26.99
C LEU A 111 4.24 28.90 -27.94
N GLN A 112 5.40 29.39 -28.35
CA GLN A 112 6.36 28.63 -29.11
C GLN A 112 7.36 27.98 -28.13
N ILE A 113 7.45 26.64 -28.15
CA ILE A 113 8.40 25.86 -27.37
C ILE A 113 9.52 25.39 -28.29
N LEU A 114 10.76 25.65 -27.92
CA LEU A 114 11.95 25.29 -28.70
C LEU A 114 12.94 24.50 -27.85
N LYS A 115 13.40 23.37 -28.38
CA LYS A 115 14.56 22.63 -27.88
C LYS A 115 15.77 22.95 -28.73
N LYS A 116 16.85 23.44 -28.11
CA LYS A 116 18.11 23.84 -28.77
C LYS A 116 19.30 23.07 -28.17
N GLY A 117 20.27 22.77 -29.01
CA GLY A 117 21.44 21.99 -28.61
C GLY A 117 21.25 20.49 -28.73
N LYS A 118 22.29 19.74 -28.36
CA LYS A 118 22.33 18.27 -28.39
C LYS A 118 22.32 17.72 -26.97
N GLY A 119 21.81 16.50 -26.81
CA GLY A 119 21.80 15.81 -25.51
C GLY A 119 20.42 15.70 -24.88
N HIS A 120 20.41 15.19 -23.65
CA HIS A 120 19.20 14.76 -22.95
C HIS A 120 18.93 15.50 -21.65
N TYR A 121 19.82 16.42 -21.27
CA TYR A 121 19.73 17.17 -20.03
C TYR A 121 19.52 18.65 -20.30
N ILE A 122 18.73 19.31 -19.48
CA ILE A 122 18.49 20.75 -19.59
C ILE A 122 19.67 21.49 -18.96
N ALA A 123 20.34 22.34 -19.76
CA ALA A 123 21.36 23.23 -19.30
C ALA A 123 20.83 24.60 -18.90
N ALA A 124 19.79 25.08 -19.59
CA ALA A 124 19.12 26.33 -19.28
C ALA A 124 17.69 26.37 -19.83
N VAL A 125 16.82 27.10 -19.14
CA VAL A 125 15.47 27.42 -19.61
C VAL A 125 15.30 28.94 -19.70
N ARG A 126 14.69 29.42 -20.77
CA ARG A 126 14.31 30.83 -20.92
C ARG A 126 12.86 30.95 -21.37
N LEU A 127 12.11 31.83 -20.69
CA LEU A 127 10.77 32.21 -21.09
C LEU A 127 10.77 33.70 -21.46
N ASN A 128 10.39 33.98 -22.69
CA ASN A 128 10.39 35.36 -23.25
C ASN A 128 11.75 36.08 -23.03
N GLY A 129 12.86 35.35 -23.21
CA GLY A 129 14.22 35.84 -23.04
C GLY A 129 14.74 35.81 -21.59
N LYS A 130 13.85 35.79 -20.59
CA LYS A 130 14.22 35.74 -19.17
C LYS A 130 14.64 34.33 -18.75
N LYS A 131 15.68 34.24 -17.95
CA LYS A 131 16.16 32.95 -17.39
C LYS A 131 15.16 32.41 -16.38
N VAL A 132 14.86 31.11 -16.47
CA VAL A 132 14.05 30.35 -15.53
C VAL A 132 14.95 29.35 -14.83
N GLU A 133 15.23 29.56 -13.56
CA GLU A 133 16.12 28.69 -12.77
C GLU A 133 15.37 27.59 -12.01
N ARG A 134 14.08 27.81 -11.73
CA ARG A 134 13.21 26.84 -11.08
C ARG A 134 12.83 25.69 -12.03
N ASN A 135 12.59 24.52 -11.47
CA ASN A 135 12.21 23.33 -12.22
C ASN A 135 10.68 23.18 -12.43
N TYR A 136 9.96 24.29 -12.42
CA TYR A 136 8.53 24.37 -12.72
C TYR A 136 8.17 25.71 -13.42
N LEU A 137 6.98 25.71 -14.05
CA LEU A 137 6.36 26.88 -14.70
C LEU A 137 4.99 27.12 -14.10
N TYR A 138 4.52 28.35 -14.08
CA TYR A 138 3.16 28.68 -13.68
C TYR A 138 2.21 28.63 -14.89
N HIS A 139 0.95 28.26 -14.67
CA HIS A 139 -0.07 28.19 -15.70
C HIS A 139 -0.20 29.52 -16.48
N ARG A 140 -0.27 30.65 -15.76
CA ARG A 140 -0.32 32.00 -16.38
C ARG A 140 0.86 32.26 -17.30
N GLU A 141 2.05 31.80 -16.97
CA GLU A 141 3.25 32.03 -17.80
C GLU A 141 3.17 31.28 -19.12
N LEU A 142 2.50 30.14 -19.15
CA LEU A 142 2.26 29.38 -20.39
C LEU A 142 1.16 30.06 -21.23
N THR A 143 0.04 30.41 -20.61
CA THR A 143 -1.15 30.98 -21.28
C THR A 143 -0.95 32.43 -21.70
N ASP A 144 0.00 33.13 -21.11
CA ASP A 144 0.41 34.47 -21.59
C ASP A 144 1.13 34.40 -22.95
N GLY A 145 1.57 33.20 -23.33
CA GLY A 145 2.19 32.97 -24.62
C GLY A 145 3.62 33.47 -24.72
N GLY A 146 4.13 33.53 -25.97
CA GLY A 146 5.49 33.96 -26.24
C GLY A 146 6.42 32.82 -26.61
N LYS A 147 7.63 32.75 -26.00
CA LYS A 147 8.68 31.81 -26.40
C LYS A 147 9.35 31.14 -25.21
N LEU A 148 9.18 29.82 -25.09
CA LEU A 148 9.87 28.96 -24.12
C LEU A 148 11.03 28.25 -24.82
N VAL A 149 12.25 28.39 -24.32
CA VAL A 149 13.43 27.82 -24.92
C VAL A 149 14.16 26.94 -23.91
N PHE A 150 14.29 25.65 -24.23
CA PHE A 150 15.15 24.69 -23.53
C PHE A 150 16.50 24.60 -24.25
N THR A 151 17.60 24.86 -23.55
CA THR A 151 18.94 24.61 -24.02
C THR A 151 19.43 23.29 -23.43
N MET A 152 19.85 22.35 -24.29
CA MET A 152 20.19 20.98 -23.89
C MET A 152 21.69 20.79 -23.73
N SER A 153 22.05 19.81 -22.89
CA SER A 153 23.44 19.31 -22.66
C SER A 153 23.48 17.79 -22.84
N SER A 154 24.64 17.27 -23.23
CA SER A 154 24.88 15.81 -23.28
C SER A 154 25.20 15.19 -21.92
N THR A 155 25.52 16.00 -20.92
CA THR A 155 25.80 15.57 -19.54
C THR A 155 24.84 16.21 -18.55
N PRO A 156 24.55 15.57 -17.41
CA PRO A 156 23.77 16.18 -16.34
C PRO A 156 24.27 17.54 -15.91
N THR A 157 23.40 18.44 -15.55
CA THR A 157 23.70 19.83 -15.14
C THR A 157 23.07 20.12 -13.77
N GLU A 158 23.49 21.25 -13.18
CA GLU A 158 22.94 21.76 -11.93
C GLU A 158 21.69 22.65 -12.14
N TRP A 159 21.17 22.75 -13.37
CA TRP A 159 19.96 23.55 -13.62
C TRP A 159 18.76 23.00 -12.83
N GLY A 160 18.02 23.90 -12.18
CA GLY A 160 16.80 23.55 -11.44
C GLY A 160 17.06 22.86 -10.10
N THR A 161 18.34 22.75 -9.67
CA THR A 161 18.69 22.25 -8.33
C THR A 161 18.56 23.33 -7.27
N GLY A 162 18.60 22.92 -6.01
CA GLY A 162 18.50 23.80 -4.84
C GLY A 162 17.04 24.09 -4.41
N ASP A 163 16.85 24.28 -3.12
CA ASP A 163 15.52 24.36 -2.49
C ASP A 163 14.62 25.45 -3.05
N LYS A 164 15.19 26.61 -3.41
CA LYS A 164 14.45 27.74 -4.00
C LYS A 164 13.91 27.46 -5.41
N ASN A 165 14.50 26.51 -6.10
CA ASN A 165 14.18 26.18 -7.49
C ASN A 165 13.32 24.92 -7.60
N SER A 166 13.14 24.19 -6.50
CA SER A 166 12.42 22.92 -6.47
C SER A 166 10.91 23.14 -6.30
N PHE A 167 10.17 22.25 -6.92
CA PHE A 167 8.75 22.10 -6.68
C PHE A 167 8.54 21.59 -5.24
N TYR A 168 7.74 22.29 -4.43
CA TYR A 168 7.47 21.92 -3.04
C TYR A 168 5.97 21.99 -2.73
N THR A 169 5.55 21.33 -1.65
CA THR A 169 4.17 21.34 -1.18
C THR A 169 3.78 22.67 -0.52
N TYR A 170 2.50 23.04 -0.64
CA TYR A 170 1.93 24.14 0.13
C TYR A 170 1.54 23.76 1.57
N VAL A 171 1.72 22.51 1.96
CA VAL A 171 1.48 22.12 3.35
C VAL A 171 2.43 22.94 4.23
N LYS A 172 1.84 23.85 5.02
CA LYS A 172 2.62 24.70 5.94
C LYS A 172 3.44 23.80 6.86
N GLU A 173 4.66 24.22 7.17
CA GLU A 173 5.61 23.52 8.08
C GLU A 173 5.06 23.22 9.49
N SER A 174 3.83 23.65 9.79
CA SER A 174 3.15 23.40 11.06
C SER A 174 2.65 21.97 11.25
N SER A 175 2.67 21.11 10.23
CA SER A 175 2.32 19.70 10.41
C SER A 175 3.52 18.94 10.99
N ILE A 176 3.49 18.72 12.29
CA ILE A 176 4.48 17.89 12.98
C ILE A 176 4.15 16.43 12.63
N ALA A 177 5.07 15.77 11.93
CA ALA A 177 4.89 14.37 11.55
C ALA A 177 4.78 13.47 12.80
N ALA A 178 3.92 12.46 12.75
CA ALA A 178 3.89 11.45 13.78
C ALA A 178 5.21 10.65 13.82
N PRO A 179 5.65 10.18 14.98
CA PRO A 179 6.73 9.20 15.08
C PRO A 179 6.41 7.93 14.30
N LEU A 180 7.43 7.23 13.82
CA LEU A 180 7.29 5.99 13.07
C LEU A 180 7.59 4.81 13.97
N PHE A 181 6.79 3.76 13.88
CA PHE A 181 7.09 2.45 14.47
C PHE A 181 7.79 1.58 13.45
N ASP A 182 8.93 1.00 13.81
CA ASP A 182 9.66 0.02 13.02
C ASP A 182 9.66 -1.32 13.75
N PHE A 183 9.01 -2.32 13.14
CA PHE A 183 8.82 -3.66 13.70
C PHE A 183 8.64 -4.66 12.56
N ARG A 184 8.90 -5.95 12.84
CA ARG A 184 8.78 -7.01 11.84
C ARG A 184 7.40 -7.65 11.79
N ASP A 185 6.75 -7.77 12.95
CA ASP A 185 5.47 -8.45 13.09
C ASP A 185 4.66 -7.74 14.19
N VAL A 186 3.36 -7.97 14.23
CA VAL A 186 2.47 -7.47 15.29
C VAL A 186 2.25 -8.50 16.39
N ALA A 187 2.56 -9.79 16.16
CA ALA A 187 2.42 -10.87 17.12
C ALA A 187 3.78 -11.44 17.52
N PHE A 188 3.93 -11.83 18.80
CA PHE A 188 5.18 -12.35 19.33
C PHE A 188 4.95 -13.41 20.43
N ASP A 189 5.95 -14.25 20.65
CA ASP A 189 5.89 -15.29 21.68
C ASP A 189 6.30 -14.74 23.07
N ASP A 190 7.58 -14.55 23.32
CA ASP A 190 8.09 -14.15 24.65
C ASP A 190 8.28 -12.65 24.79
N SER A 191 8.94 -12.05 23.82
CA SER A 191 9.20 -10.61 23.77
C SER A 191 9.41 -10.11 22.36
N MET A 192 9.19 -8.82 22.16
CA MET A 192 9.38 -8.13 20.87
C MET A 192 10.08 -6.81 21.07
N GLU A 193 11.07 -6.53 20.23
CA GLU A 193 11.68 -5.21 20.11
C GLU A 193 10.91 -4.37 19.10
N VAL A 194 10.55 -3.16 19.51
CA VAL A 194 9.89 -2.15 18.68
C VAL A 194 10.73 -0.89 18.70
N ASN A 195 11.21 -0.49 17.53
CA ASN A 195 11.91 0.76 17.36
C ASN A 195 10.92 1.89 17.04
N ILE A 196 11.03 3.00 17.72
CA ILE A 196 10.20 4.18 17.52
C ILE A 196 11.11 5.35 17.17
N ASN A 197 10.86 5.93 16.00
CA ASN A 197 11.71 6.95 15.41
C ASN A 197 10.92 8.25 15.21
N ALA A 198 11.36 9.34 15.79
CA ALA A 198 10.84 10.67 15.53
C ALA A 198 11.79 11.42 14.60
N ARG A 199 11.35 11.68 13.37
CA ARG A 199 12.10 12.52 12.42
C ARG A 199 12.26 13.94 12.99
N PHE A 200 13.38 14.59 12.67
CA PHE A 200 13.69 15.99 13.01
C PHE A 200 13.96 16.31 14.49
N GLY A 201 14.57 15.37 15.22
CA GLY A 201 15.23 15.70 16.49
C GLY A 201 14.33 16.33 17.56
N ARG A 202 13.03 16.02 17.60
CA ARG A 202 12.09 16.57 18.58
C ARG A 202 11.75 15.54 19.64
N ASN A 203 11.59 16.00 20.87
CA ASN A 203 11.05 15.18 21.96
C ASN A 203 9.68 14.61 21.57
N PHE A 204 9.44 13.37 21.94
CA PHE A 204 8.14 12.75 21.73
C PHE A 204 7.70 11.95 22.94
N THR A 205 6.42 11.65 23.00
CA THR A 205 5.81 10.89 24.10
C THR A 205 5.27 9.58 23.54
N ILE A 206 5.47 8.51 24.29
CA ILE A 206 4.88 7.20 24.01
C ILE A 206 3.87 6.92 25.13
N ARG A 207 2.63 6.66 24.73
CA ARG A 207 1.55 6.24 25.60
C ARG A 207 1.32 4.75 25.42
N PHE A 208 1.29 4.02 26.52
CA PHE A 208 0.93 2.60 26.56
C PHE A 208 -0.56 2.49 26.86
N VAL A 209 -1.31 1.86 25.96
CA VAL A 209 -2.77 1.73 26.04
C VAL A 209 -3.14 0.25 26.13
N LYS A 210 -3.93 -0.13 27.12
CA LYS A 210 -4.48 -1.48 27.29
C LYS A 210 -5.96 -1.36 27.64
N ASN A 211 -6.84 -2.06 26.90
CA ASN A 211 -8.30 -1.98 27.06
C ASN A 211 -8.85 -0.54 26.96
N ASN A 212 -8.30 0.24 26.02
CA ASN A 212 -8.62 1.67 25.83
C ASN A 212 -8.28 2.59 27.00
N GLU A 213 -7.52 2.12 27.98
CA GLU A 213 -7.05 2.92 29.12
C GLU A 213 -5.55 3.17 29.01
N GLU A 214 -5.13 4.40 29.33
CA GLU A 214 -3.72 4.73 29.48
C GLU A 214 -3.15 4.01 30.71
N LYS A 215 -2.07 3.24 30.50
CA LYS A 215 -1.38 2.52 31.60
C LYS A 215 -0.05 3.16 31.97
N ARG A 216 0.62 3.79 31.01
CA ARG A 216 1.95 4.38 31.21
C ARG A 216 2.24 5.45 30.16
N LEU A 217 2.99 6.47 30.56
CA LEU A 217 3.60 7.46 29.66
C LEU A 217 5.12 7.37 29.75
N LEU A 218 5.78 7.40 28.60
CA LEU A 218 7.22 7.50 28.47
C LEU A 218 7.55 8.75 27.65
N LYS A 219 8.30 9.69 28.22
CA LYS A 219 8.81 10.86 27.52
C LYS A 219 10.21 10.56 27.00
N VAL A 220 10.40 10.68 25.69
CA VAL A 220 11.71 10.52 25.04
C VAL A 220 12.27 11.91 24.77
N ASN A 221 13.34 12.26 25.48
CA ASN A 221 14.04 13.54 25.36
C ASN A 221 15.25 13.38 24.45
N ILE A 222 15.46 14.35 23.58
CA ILE A 222 16.54 14.36 22.60
C ILE A 222 17.56 15.40 22.99
N ASN A 223 18.80 14.97 23.17
CA ASN A 223 19.92 15.86 23.49
C ASN A 223 20.56 16.51 22.24
N ASN A 224 20.18 16.08 21.04
CA ASN A 224 20.72 16.61 19.79
C ASN A 224 19.61 16.81 18.75
N PRO A 225 19.24 18.06 18.40
CA PRO A 225 18.17 18.39 17.48
C PRO A 225 18.44 17.99 16.01
N TYR A 226 19.69 17.60 15.67
CA TYR A 226 20.10 17.20 14.34
C TYR A 226 20.16 15.67 14.16
N LYS A 227 19.90 14.88 15.20
CA LYS A 227 19.79 13.43 15.11
C LYS A 227 18.34 12.99 15.25
N ALA A 228 17.95 11.96 14.49
CA ALA A 228 16.69 11.28 14.72
C ALA A 228 16.65 10.78 16.17
N ALA A 229 15.48 10.91 16.80
CA ALA A 229 15.27 10.34 18.12
C ALA A 229 14.76 8.92 17.94
N ASP A 230 15.61 7.98 18.26
CA ASP A 230 15.25 6.57 18.26
C ASP A 230 15.12 6.09 19.71
N THR A 231 14.11 5.29 19.95
CA THR A 231 14.01 4.52 21.19
C THR A 231 13.56 3.12 20.88
N THR A 232 14.17 2.14 21.54
CA THR A 232 13.80 0.73 21.43
C THR A 232 13.03 0.33 22.69
N LEU A 233 11.86 -0.26 22.51
CA LEU A 233 11.07 -0.84 23.58
C LEU A 233 11.08 -2.36 23.46
N VAL A 234 11.21 -3.04 24.58
CA VAL A 234 11.03 -4.49 24.67
C VAL A 234 9.66 -4.76 25.28
N LEU A 235 8.75 -5.28 24.47
CA LEU A 235 7.40 -5.65 24.87
C LEU A 235 7.38 -7.09 25.36
N LYS A 236 6.67 -7.39 26.45
CA LYS A 236 6.51 -8.72 27.05
C LYS A 236 5.03 -9.12 27.21
N GLU A 237 4.12 -8.19 26.95
CA GLU A 237 2.67 -8.39 26.99
C GLU A 237 1.98 -7.65 25.85
N SER A 238 0.75 -8.03 25.54
CA SER A 238 -0.06 -7.35 24.55
C SER A 238 -0.34 -5.91 24.97
N VAL A 239 -0.06 -4.97 24.07
CA VAL A 239 -0.21 -3.54 24.31
C VAL A 239 -0.36 -2.76 23.02
N CYS A 240 -1.17 -1.70 23.03
CA CYS A 240 -1.14 -0.68 21.99
C CYS A 240 -0.24 0.47 22.42
N LEU A 241 0.57 0.96 21.50
CA LEU A 241 1.42 2.13 21.70
C LEU A 241 0.88 3.28 20.85
N GLU A 242 0.83 4.44 21.43
CA GLU A 242 0.58 5.71 20.75
C GLU A 242 1.79 6.61 20.91
N ALA A 243 2.39 7.03 19.80
CA ALA A 243 3.54 7.92 19.80
C ALA A 243 3.17 9.27 19.18
N PHE A 244 3.51 10.36 19.84
CA PHE A 244 3.18 11.71 19.38
C PHE A 244 4.19 12.75 19.84
N GLN A 245 4.27 13.82 19.08
CA GLN A 245 5.00 15.03 19.43
C GLN A 245 3.98 16.11 19.86
N PRO A 246 4.34 17.07 20.74
CA PRO A 246 3.45 18.17 21.11
C PRO A 246 2.91 18.90 19.87
N GLY A 247 1.59 18.95 19.72
CA GLY A 247 0.92 19.57 18.59
C GLY A 247 0.98 18.80 17.26
N GLY A 248 1.52 17.57 17.27
CA GLY A 248 1.62 16.71 16.09
C GLY A 248 0.54 15.62 16.01
N ALA A 249 0.56 14.89 14.90
CA ALA A 249 -0.28 13.72 14.72
C ALA A 249 0.16 12.57 15.64
N VAL A 250 -0.78 11.67 15.95
CA VAL A 250 -0.55 10.47 16.75
C VAL A 250 -0.37 9.26 15.83
N ALA A 251 0.76 8.57 15.95
CA ALA A 251 0.92 7.24 15.40
C ALA A 251 0.45 6.20 16.41
N ARG A 252 -0.24 5.15 15.95
CA ARG A 252 -0.71 4.05 16.78
C ARG A 252 -0.31 2.71 16.18
N ALA A 253 0.21 1.81 17.00
CA ALA A 253 0.47 0.41 16.67
C ALA A 253 0.11 -0.48 17.85
N CYS A 254 -0.51 -1.64 17.58
CA CYS A 254 -0.86 -2.62 18.60
C CYS A 254 -0.03 -3.88 18.40
N PHE A 255 0.45 -4.45 19.49
CA PHE A 255 1.29 -5.63 19.54
C PHE A 255 0.64 -6.68 20.42
N PHE A 256 0.69 -7.91 20.00
CA PHE A 256 -0.04 -9.01 20.61
C PHE A 256 0.91 -10.13 21.00
N LYS A 257 0.97 -10.42 22.30
CA LYS A 257 1.61 -11.64 22.77
C LYS A 257 0.69 -12.80 22.42
N ARG A 258 1.24 -13.83 21.75
CA ARG A 258 0.47 -15.00 21.38
C ARG A 258 -0.13 -15.69 22.61
N PRO A 259 -1.39 -16.09 22.56
CA PRO A 259 -2.06 -16.72 23.69
C PRO A 259 -1.59 -18.15 23.96
N ASN A 260 -0.90 -18.74 22.98
CA ASN A 260 -0.47 -20.15 23.01
C ASN A 260 0.78 -20.34 22.15
N HIS A 261 1.40 -21.52 22.24
CA HIS A 261 2.57 -21.95 21.43
C HIS A 261 2.19 -23.03 20.40
N TRP A 262 0.95 -23.00 19.94
CA TRP A 262 0.48 -23.98 18.96
C TRP A 262 1.21 -23.84 17.63
N LYS A 263 1.35 -24.99 16.94
CA LYS A 263 1.87 -24.99 15.58
C LYS A 263 0.70 -25.11 14.61
N VAL A 264 0.68 -24.26 13.63
CA VAL A 264 -0.37 -24.22 12.61
C VAL A 264 0.24 -24.53 11.25
N LYS A 265 -0.46 -25.31 10.45
CA LYS A 265 -0.15 -25.54 9.05
C LYS A 265 -1.40 -25.37 8.23
N VAL A 266 -1.44 -24.34 7.40
CA VAL A 266 -2.48 -24.14 6.39
C VAL A 266 -2.19 -25.08 5.22
N MET A 267 -3.17 -25.86 4.81
CA MET A 267 -2.98 -26.97 3.86
C MET A 267 -3.05 -26.52 2.41
N ASN A 268 -3.88 -25.52 2.13
CA ASN A 268 -4.02 -24.92 0.82
C ASN A 268 -3.26 -23.59 0.78
N PRO A 269 -2.65 -23.20 -0.36
CA PRO A 269 -1.87 -21.99 -0.45
C PRO A 269 -2.76 -20.75 -0.22
N LEU A 270 -2.34 -19.91 0.72
CA LEU A 270 -2.94 -18.59 0.91
C LEU A 270 -2.73 -17.70 -0.33
N HIS A 271 -3.69 -16.85 -0.60
CA HIS A 271 -3.54 -15.86 -1.65
C HIS A 271 -2.39 -14.89 -1.29
N PRO A 272 -1.43 -14.61 -2.19
CA PRO A 272 -0.21 -13.84 -1.87
C PRO A 272 -0.46 -12.46 -1.26
N GLN A 273 -1.58 -11.83 -1.55
CA GLN A 273 -1.98 -10.53 -0.98
C GLN A 273 -2.62 -10.65 0.41
N TYR A 274 -3.09 -11.83 0.80
CA TYR A 274 -3.91 -12.03 2.00
C TYR A 274 -3.37 -13.20 2.82
N THR A 275 -2.13 -13.07 3.29
CA THR A 275 -1.48 -14.10 4.10
C THR A 275 -1.74 -13.95 5.59
N GLY A 276 -2.25 -12.80 6.03
CA GLY A 276 -2.45 -12.47 7.45
C GLY A 276 -1.17 -12.48 8.29
N GLY A 277 0.00 -12.72 7.67
CA GLY A 277 1.28 -12.94 8.36
C GLY A 277 1.74 -14.40 8.34
N GLY A 278 1.07 -15.28 7.58
CA GLY A 278 1.42 -16.69 7.42
C GLY A 278 0.59 -17.64 8.28
N ASP A 279 0.96 -18.90 8.33
CA ASP A 279 0.16 -19.99 8.93
C ASP A 279 -0.24 -19.70 10.39
N LEU A 280 0.69 -19.17 11.18
CA LEU A 280 0.47 -18.85 12.60
C LEU A 280 -0.57 -17.75 12.85
N ALA A 281 -0.93 -16.97 11.83
CA ALA A 281 -1.92 -15.91 11.97
C ALA A 281 -3.30 -16.45 12.40
N LEU A 282 -3.60 -17.71 12.11
CA LEU A 282 -4.85 -18.35 12.52
C LEU A 282 -5.02 -18.48 14.05
N CYS A 283 -3.93 -18.44 14.82
CA CYS A 283 -3.95 -18.64 16.28
C CYS A 283 -2.97 -17.68 16.99
N ASN A 284 -2.84 -16.45 16.52
CA ASN A 284 -1.87 -15.49 17.06
C ASN A 284 -2.49 -14.45 18.00
N GLY A 285 -3.80 -14.49 18.21
CA GLY A 285 -4.54 -13.54 19.03
C GLY A 285 -4.89 -12.22 18.33
N VAL A 286 -4.66 -12.13 17.01
CA VAL A 286 -4.90 -10.90 16.24
C VAL A 286 -6.16 -11.04 15.40
N ARG A 287 -7.17 -10.23 15.69
CA ARG A 287 -8.41 -10.20 14.92
C ARG A 287 -8.32 -9.24 13.73
N GLY A 288 -8.88 -9.65 12.61
CA GLY A 288 -9.04 -8.78 11.44
C GLY A 288 -10.06 -7.65 11.66
N ASP A 289 -9.93 -6.57 10.92
CA ASP A 289 -10.86 -5.43 10.89
C ASP A 289 -11.91 -5.61 9.77
N ALA A 290 -13.06 -4.92 9.88
CA ALA A 290 -14.01 -4.83 8.78
C ALA A 290 -13.43 -4.09 7.56
N GLU A 291 -12.51 -3.17 7.78
CA GLU A 291 -11.64 -2.61 6.74
C GLU A 291 -10.54 -3.62 6.41
N TRP A 292 -10.91 -4.69 5.71
CA TRP A 292 -10.06 -5.85 5.45
C TRP A 292 -8.74 -5.50 4.72
N GLN A 293 -8.67 -4.37 4.02
CA GLN A 293 -7.46 -3.84 3.37
C GLN A 293 -6.35 -3.50 4.38
N LYS A 294 -6.68 -3.33 5.66
CA LYS A 294 -5.69 -3.11 6.74
C LYS A 294 -4.88 -4.37 7.08
N GLY A 295 -5.25 -5.53 6.55
CA GLY A 295 -4.55 -6.79 6.79
C GLY A 295 -5.18 -7.64 7.91
N ASN A 296 -4.39 -8.58 8.46
CA ASN A 296 -4.77 -9.55 9.49
C ASN A 296 -5.84 -10.57 9.06
N TRP A 297 -5.99 -10.78 7.75
CA TRP A 297 -6.86 -11.79 7.17
C TRP A 297 -6.05 -12.80 6.36
N GLN A 298 -6.30 -14.07 6.59
CA GLN A 298 -5.85 -15.15 5.71
C GLN A 298 -6.93 -15.40 4.65
N GLY A 299 -6.59 -15.20 3.37
CA GLY A 299 -7.51 -15.32 2.24
C GLY A 299 -7.17 -16.49 1.33
N ILE A 300 -8.19 -17.29 0.98
CA ILE A 300 -8.10 -18.35 -0.03
C ILE A 300 -9.20 -18.14 -1.07
N GLN A 301 -8.86 -18.27 -2.35
CA GLN A 301 -9.83 -18.15 -3.45
C GLN A 301 -10.06 -19.49 -4.12
N GLY A 302 -11.32 -19.80 -4.40
CA GLY A 302 -11.71 -20.96 -5.22
C GLY A 302 -11.49 -22.33 -4.56
N GLN A 303 -11.06 -22.37 -3.29
CA GLN A 303 -10.75 -23.59 -2.55
C GLN A 303 -11.23 -23.47 -1.11
N PRO A 304 -11.49 -24.59 -0.39
CA PRO A 304 -11.77 -24.56 1.03
C PRO A 304 -10.54 -24.06 1.80
N PHE A 305 -10.77 -23.37 2.91
CA PHE A 305 -9.71 -23.11 3.87
C PHE A 305 -9.55 -24.33 4.76
N GLU A 306 -8.35 -24.92 4.77
CA GLU A 306 -8.02 -26.09 5.61
C GLU A 306 -6.74 -25.83 6.40
N ALA A 307 -6.78 -26.10 7.70
CA ALA A 307 -5.61 -25.99 8.57
C ALA A 307 -5.54 -27.12 9.58
N ILE A 308 -4.32 -27.50 9.95
CA ILE A 308 -4.04 -28.42 11.05
C ILE A 308 -3.32 -27.65 12.15
N ILE A 309 -3.84 -27.75 13.36
CA ILE A 309 -3.33 -27.13 14.57
C ILE A 309 -2.80 -28.23 15.50
N ASP A 310 -1.50 -28.21 15.83
CA ASP A 310 -0.89 -29.02 16.89
C ASP A 310 -0.89 -28.20 18.19
N LEU A 311 -1.68 -28.61 19.16
CA LEU A 311 -1.83 -27.95 20.47
C LEU A 311 -0.61 -28.18 21.39
N GLY A 312 0.38 -28.98 20.93
CA GLY A 312 1.55 -29.38 21.72
C GLY A 312 1.22 -30.56 22.64
N ASP A 313 0.24 -30.40 23.50
CA ASP A 313 -0.21 -31.40 24.44
C ASP A 313 -1.68 -31.80 24.21
N THR A 314 -2.07 -32.93 24.77
CA THR A 314 -3.47 -33.37 24.76
C THR A 314 -4.33 -32.45 25.62
N GLN A 315 -5.35 -31.87 25.01
CA GLN A 315 -6.32 -30.98 25.66
C GLN A 315 -7.73 -31.55 25.56
N THR A 316 -8.61 -31.13 26.46
CA THR A 316 -10.04 -31.44 26.39
C THR A 316 -10.77 -30.28 25.73
N ILE A 317 -11.26 -30.48 24.52
CA ILE A 317 -11.88 -29.47 23.69
C ILE A 317 -13.41 -29.54 23.87
N ARG A 318 -14.07 -28.39 24.05
CA ARG A 318 -15.52 -28.23 24.20
C ARG A 318 -16.12 -27.28 23.19
N SER A 319 -15.33 -26.28 22.73
CA SER A 319 -15.81 -25.34 21.74
C SER A 319 -14.68 -24.83 20.86
N LEU A 320 -15.04 -24.44 19.64
CA LEU A 320 -14.14 -23.84 18.65
C LEU A 320 -14.83 -22.64 18.03
N HIS A 321 -14.12 -21.52 17.92
CA HIS A 321 -14.64 -20.25 17.49
C HIS A 321 -13.74 -19.67 16.40
N ALA A 322 -14.18 -19.68 15.15
CA ALA A 322 -13.42 -19.13 14.03
C ALA A 322 -14.05 -17.83 13.52
N GLY A 323 -13.24 -16.81 13.35
CA GLY A 323 -13.66 -15.51 12.84
C GLY A 323 -13.56 -15.44 11.32
N PHE A 324 -14.59 -14.88 10.67
CA PHE A 324 -14.69 -14.73 9.23
C PHE A 324 -15.17 -13.34 8.84
N LEU A 325 -14.85 -12.94 7.60
CA LEU A 325 -15.33 -11.72 6.96
C LEU A 325 -16.21 -12.05 5.76
N GLN A 326 -17.28 -11.27 5.57
CA GLN A 326 -18.00 -11.16 4.31
C GLN A 326 -17.97 -9.71 3.82
N ASP A 327 -17.57 -9.50 2.59
CA ASP A 327 -17.77 -8.31 1.79
C ASP A 327 -17.99 -8.76 0.34
N THR A 328 -19.23 -9.06 0.03
CA THR A 328 -19.59 -9.70 -1.24
C THR A 328 -19.15 -8.87 -2.44
N ARG A 329 -19.19 -7.53 -2.35
CA ARG A 329 -18.70 -6.64 -3.43
C ARG A 329 -17.24 -6.91 -3.79
N SER A 330 -16.46 -7.29 -2.80
CA SER A 330 -15.02 -7.60 -2.93
C SER A 330 -14.77 -9.10 -3.11
N TRP A 331 -15.80 -9.87 -3.49
CA TRP A 331 -15.76 -11.32 -3.72
C TRP A 331 -15.52 -12.16 -2.46
N ILE A 332 -15.52 -11.55 -1.28
CA ILE A 332 -15.31 -12.20 0.02
C ILE A 332 -16.64 -12.66 0.57
N VAL A 333 -16.80 -13.97 0.78
CA VAL A 333 -18.07 -14.58 1.20
C VAL A 333 -17.81 -15.55 2.35
N TYR A 334 -18.70 -15.58 3.32
CA TYR A 334 -18.62 -16.54 4.41
C TYR A 334 -18.59 -17.98 3.89
N PRO A 335 -17.85 -18.89 4.56
CA PRO A 335 -17.88 -20.30 4.21
C PRO A 335 -19.30 -20.86 4.36
N ARG A 336 -19.68 -21.88 3.59
CA ARG A 336 -20.99 -22.55 3.75
C ARG A 336 -21.11 -23.19 5.12
N ASN A 337 -20.03 -23.80 5.57
CA ASN A 337 -19.92 -24.41 6.89
C ASN A 337 -18.47 -24.43 7.34
N VAL A 338 -18.29 -24.61 8.64
CA VAL A 338 -16.98 -24.88 9.24
C VAL A 338 -17.06 -26.21 9.97
N SER A 339 -16.13 -27.10 9.73
CA SER A 339 -16.07 -28.42 10.36
C SER A 339 -14.70 -28.68 10.98
N TYR A 340 -14.69 -29.48 12.04
CA TYR A 340 -13.49 -29.79 12.80
C TYR A 340 -13.38 -31.31 13.00
N SER A 341 -12.16 -31.83 12.86
CA SER A 341 -11.80 -33.21 13.17
C SER A 341 -10.68 -33.20 14.20
N PHE A 342 -10.62 -34.23 15.01
CA PHE A 342 -9.73 -34.36 16.15
C PHE A 342 -8.82 -35.57 16.01
N SER A 343 -7.57 -35.47 16.49
CA SER A 343 -6.61 -36.56 16.46
C SER A 343 -5.67 -36.51 17.66
N MET A 344 -5.20 -37.66 18.08
CA MET A 344 -4.15 -37.82 19.09
C MET A 344 -2.76 -37.86 18.48
N ASP A 345 -2.64 -38.34 17.26
CA ASP A 345 -1.37 -38.65 16.57
C ASP A 345 -1.13 -37.82 15.28
N GLY A 346 -2.12 -37.01 14.85
CA GLY A 346 -2.06 -36.25 13.61
C GLY A 346 -2.29 -37.07 12.33
N GLN A 347 -2.53 -38.37 12.45
CA GLN A 347 -2.75 -39.31 11.33
C GLN A 347 -4.16 -39.88 11.32
N ASN A 348 -4.63 -40.35 12.46
CA ASN A 348 -5.97 -40.92 12.63
C ASN A 348 -6.96 -39.85 13.14
N TRP A 349 -7.94 -39.51 12.30
CA TRP A 349 -8.88 -38.44 12.56
C TRP A 349 -10.26 -38.98 12.90
N THR A 350 -10.84 -38.52 13.99
CA THR A 350 -12.22 -38.80 14.37
C THR A 350 -13.19 -37.83 13.69
N ASN A 351 -14.42 -38.26 13.48
CA ASN A 351 -15.45 -37.48 12.82
C ASN A 351 -15.79 -36.18 13.54
N ALA A 352 -16.16 -35.24 12.72
CA ALA A 352 -16.23 -33.83 12.95
C ALA A 352 -17.51 -33.39 13.68
N CYS A 353 -17.36 -32.36 14.46
CA CYS A 353 -18.44 -31.40 14.72
C CYS A 353 -18.34 -30.24 13.70
N GLY A 354 -19.39 -29.50 13.52
CA GLY A 354 -19.38 -28.35 12.61
C GLY A 354 -20.61 -27.47 12.76
N SER A 355 -20.50 -26.28 12.19
CA SER A 355 -21.58 -25.28 12.17
C SER A 355 -21.80 -24.76 10.76
N MET A 356 -23.07 -24.50 10.43
CA MET A 356 -23.46 -23.89 9.16
C MET A 356 -23.42 -22.38 9.26
N ASN A 357 -23.10 -21.72 8.16
CA ASN A 357 -23.34 -20.30 8.02
C ASN A 357 -24.81 -20.06 7.67
N ASN A 358 -25.44 -19.10 8.36
CA ASN A 358 -26.83 -18.71 8.14
C ASN A 358 -26.97 -17.30 7.53
N VAL A 359 -25.87 -16.64 7.19
CA VAL A 359 -25.89 -15.31 6.56
C VAL A 359 -25.92 -15.45 5.05
N SER A 360 -26.86 -14.74 4.43
CA SER A 360 -26.99 -14.75 2.97
C SER A 360 -25.83 -14.04 2.29
N ILE A 361 -25.47 -14.51 1.06
CA ILE A 361 -24.46 -13.89 0.22
C ILE A 361 -24.87 -12.48 -0.25
N ASP A 362 -26.16 -12.17 -0.32
CA ASP A 362 -26.72 -10.86 -0.72
C ASP A 362 -26.69 -9.84 0.43
N SER A 363 -26.28 -10.24 1.62
CA SER A 363 -26.06 -9.31 2.71
C SER A 363 -24.85 -8.41 2.37
N LEU A 364 -25.14 -7.16 2.01
CA LEU A 364 -24.15 -6.21 1.51
C LEU A 364 -23.39 -5.51 2.65
N GLY A 365 -22.17 -5.05 2.31
CA GLY A 365 -21.26 -4.37 3.23
C GLY A 365 -20.31 -5.33 3.94
N ALA A 366 -19.20 -4.78 4.45
CA ALA A 366 -18.22 -5.55 5.17
C ALA A 366 -18.76 -5.95 6.56
N GLN A 367 -18.86 -7.25 6.82
CA GLN A 367 -19.39 -7.82 8.04
C GLN A 367 -18.44 -8.86 8.61
N LYS A 368 -18.24 -8.86 9.92
CA LYS A 368 -17.46 -9.89 10.63
C LYS A 368 -18.39 -10.78 11.44
N GLN A 369 -18.13 -12.08 11.42
CA GLN A 369 -18.84 -13.05 12.22
C GLN A 369 -17.88 -14.08 12.79
N THR A 370 -18.11 -14.46 14.04
CA THR A 370 -17.48 -15.65 14.63
C THR A 370 -18.46 -16.83 14.50
N ILE A 371 -18.04 -17.86 13.76
CA ILE A 371 -18.80 -19.12 13.67
C ILE A 371 -18.33 -20.02 14.80
N SER A 372 -19.22 -20.25 15.75
CA SER A 372 -18.95 -21.06 16.95
C SER A 372 -19.47 -22.48 16.77
N THR A 373 -18.65 -23.45 17.12
CA THR A 373 -18.98 -24.88 17.10
C THR A 373 -18.76 -25.46 18.50
N TYR A 374 -19.78 -26.09 19.05
CA TYR A 374 -19.74 -26.76 20.33
C TYR A 374 -19.71 -28.28 20.14
N THR A 375 -18.92 -28.96 20.96
CA THR A 375 -18.82 -30.42 20.91
C THR A 375 -18.96 -31.04 22.31
N LYS A 376 -19.27 -32.32 22.36
CA LYS A 376 -19.07 -33.09 23.61
C LYS A 376 -17.56 -33.04 23.92
N PRO A 377 -17.17 -33.00 25.21
CA PRO A 377 -15.75 -32.97 25.56
C PRO A 377 -14.98 -34.05 24.82
N VAL A 378 -14.02 -33.65 24.00
CA VAL A 378 -13.15 -34.54 23.23
C VAL A 378 -11.69 -34.29 23.60
N LYS A 379 -10.93 -35.36 23.87
CA LYS A 379 -9.47 -35.27 24.10
C LYS A 379 -8.75 -35.35 22.76
N ALA A 380 -7.94 -34.35 22.47
CA ALA A 380 -7.14 -34.30 21.26
C ALA A 380 -5.85 -33.49 21.47
N ARG A 381 -4.81 -33.82 20.70
CA ARG A 381 -3.64 -32.99 20.50
C ARG A 381 -3.70 -32.20 19.19
N TYR A 382 -4.32 -32.80 18.17
CA TYR A 382 -4.42 -32.16 16.86
C TYR A 382 -5.86 -31.83 16.53
N VAL A 383 -6.06 -30.65 15.98
CA VAL A 383 -7.35 -30.17 15.45
C VAL A 383 -7.18 -29.88 13.96
N LYS A 384 -8.05 -30.41 13.13
CA LYS A 384 -8.15 -30.04 11.72
C LYS A 384 -9.40 -29.21 11.53
N MET A 385 -9.23 -28.01 11.04
CA MET A 385 -10.32 -27.10 10.62
C MET A 385 -10.51 -27.17 9.11
N ARG A 386 -11.76 -27.20 8.66
CA ARG A 386 -12.12 -27.03 7.26
C ARG A 386 -13.30 -26.08 7.12
N ALA A 387 -13.10 -24.96 6.46
CA ALA A 387 -14.16 -24.03 6.07
C ALA A 387 -14.50 -24.27 4.58
N ALA A 388 -15.72 -24.71 4.31
CA ALA A 388 -16.14 -25.06 2.96
C ALA A 388 -16.45 -23.82 2.14
N GLN A 389 -15.87 -23.75 0.94
CA GLN A 389 -16.07 -22.62 0.04
C GLN A 389 -17.54 -22.46 -0.34
N HIS A 390 -17.98 -21.20 -0.51
CA HIS A 390 -19.33 -20.88 -0.98
C HIS A 390 -19.57 -21.35 -2.42
N GLY A 391 -18.59 -21.15 -3.30
CA GLY A 391 -18.64 -21.47 -4.71
C GLY A 391 -18.34 -20.25 -5.58
N THR A 392 -19.14 -20.08 -6.65
CA THR A 392 -19.03 -18.92 -7.53
C THR A 392 -19.96 -17.80 -7.10
N LEU A 393 -19.62 -16.59 -7.53
CA LEU A 393 -20.48 -15.43 -7.38
C LEU A 393 -21.76 -15.58 -8.21
N PRO A 394 -22.93 -15.17 -7.67
CA PRO A 394 -24.22 -15.31 -8.33
C PRO A 394 -24.37 -14.38 -9.53
N ASP A 395 -25.37 -14.66 -10.39
CA ASP A 395 -25.60 -13.94 -11.65
C ASP A 395 -25.88 -12.44 -11.49
N TRP A 396 -26.41 -12.01 -10.36
CA TRP A 396 -26.63 -10.59 -10.06
C TRP A 396 -25.38 -9.82 -9.70
N HIS A 397 -24.27 -10.50 -9.40
CA HIS A 397 -23.02 -9.86 -9.00
C HIS A 397 -22.23 -9.39 -10.24
N PRO A 398 -21.57 -8.19 -10.25
CA PRO A 398 -20.76 -7.73 -11.37
C PRO A 398 -19.65 -8.71 -11.80
N GLY A 399 -19.16 -9.53 -10.88
CA GLY A 399 -18.19 -10.61 -11.14
C GLY A 399 -18.81 -12.00 -11.25
N ALA A 400 -20.06 -12.13 -11.72
CA ALA A 400 -20.80 -13.39 -11.81
C ALA A 400 -19.95 -14.54 -12.40
N GLY A 401 -20.05 -15.73 -11.79
CA GLY A 401 -19.26 -16.90 -12.16
C GLY A 401 -17.82 -16.91 -11.65
N GLY A 402 -17.34 -15.80 -11.10
CA GLY A 402 -16.01 -15.71 -10.47
C GLY A 402 -15.94 -16.49 -9.16
N GLN A 403 -14.76 -17.01 -8.82
CA GLN A 403 -14.53 -17.77 -7.59
C GLN A 403 -14.52 -16.86 -6.37
N THR A 404 -15.27 -17.20 -5.32
CA THR A 404 -15.30 -16.45 -4.07
C THR A 404 -14.04 -16.64 -3.24
N PHE A 405 -13.73 -15.64 -2.40
CA PHE A 405 -12.74 -15.77 -1.33
C PHE A 405 -13.38 -16.22 -0.03
N ILE A 406 -12.63 -16.98 0.77
CA ILE A 406 -12.85 -17.13 2.22
C ILE A 406 -11.77 -16.29 2.91
N PHE A 407 -12.18 -15.41 3.83
CA PHE A 407 -11.29 -14.69 4.73
C PHE A 407 -11.50 -15.16 6.15
N VAL A 408 -10.43 -15.63 6.78
CA VAL A 408 -10.40 -16.07 8.19
C VAL A 408 -9.34 -15.28 8.96
N ASP A 409 -9.60 -14.91 10.22
CA ASP A 409 -8.65 -14.20 11.06
C ASP A 409 -8.09 -15.08 12.18
N GLU A 410 -8.90 -15.57 13.06
CA GLU A 410 -8.47 -16.23 14.30
C GLU A 410 -9.34 -17.45 14.60
N LEU A 411 -8.70 -18.53 15.09
CA LEU A 411 -9.35 -19.71 15.65
C LEU A 411 -9.04 -19.83 17.15
N GLU A 412 -10.06 -19.73 17.97
CA GLU A 412 -9.99 -20.01 19.41
C GLU A 412 -10.49 -21.44 19.68
N ILE A 413 -9.76 -22.18 20.49
CA ILE A 413 -10.07 -23.55 20.92
C ILE A 413 -10.18 -23.56 22.43
N GLN A 414 -11.32 -24.06 22.98
CA GLN A 414 -11.62 -24.06 24.41
C GLN A 414 -12.06 -25.43 24.90
#